data_16ec29f54126769b2184f70fe48df545
#
_entry.id   16ec29f54126769b2184f70fe48df545
#
_cell.length_a   1.000
_cell.length_b   1.000
_cell.length_c   1.000
_cell.angle_alpha   90.00
_cell.angle_beta   90.00
_cell.angle_gamma   90.00
#
_symmetry.space_group_name_H-M   'P 1'
#
loop_
_entity.id
_entity.type
_entity.pdbx_description
1 polymer ?
#
loop_
_entity_poly.entity_id
_entity_poly.type
_entity_poly.pdbx_seq_one_letter_code
_entity_poly.pdbx_strand_id
1 'polypeptide(L)'
;MALDRPDDDFDRPERQVPGGDVPARRPEPPESRSREEYYEALRVASAGKAADDGAEAVDAERSGWDSVDAEDRPKTEDIHVTPERTTHILDGEPGGGGGHRHGTGIPGKTEFPVSWDDKKIIDTVVDVARRPDLPPKHQESNDRWVVRGTRDDVEVVVVVARDGQIWTSWPTPDSPGVVKNPKEP
;
A
#
# COMPACT_ATOMS: atom_id res chain seq x y z
N MET A 1 -9.19 -66.25 -40.96
CA MET A 1 -8.53 -66.50 -39.65
C MET A 1 -8.45 -65.13 -38.96
N ALA A 2 -9.41 -64.97 -38.07
CA ALA A 2 -9.48 -63.77 -37.21
C ALA A 2 -8.71 -64.09 -35.93
N LEU A 3 -7.76 -63.18 -35.54
CA LEU A 3 -7.08 -63.25 -34.26
C LEU A 3 -7.69 -62.19 -33.35
N ASP A 4 -8.42 -62.75 -32.41
CA ASP A 4 -8.99 -62.12 -31.24
C ASP A 4 -7.89 -61.45 -30.39
N ARG A 5 -8.07 -60.22 -29.97
CA ARG A 5 -7.24 -59.53 -28.96
C ARG A 5 -8.07 -59.35 -27.72
N PRO A 6 -7.61 -59.80 -26.56
CA PRO A 6 -8.31 -59.55 -25.30
C PRO A 6 -8.09 -58.08 -24.86
N ASP A 7 -9.19 -57.49 -24.41
CA ASP A 7 -9.24 -56.19 -23.72
C ASP A 7 -8.54 -56.30 -22.36
N ASP A 8 -7.41 -55.63 -22.23
CA ASP A 8 -6.76 -55.41 -20.92
C ASP A 8 -7.37 -54.15 -20.30
N ASP A 9 -8.35 -54.40 -19.44
CA ASP A 9 -8.94 -53.45 -18.52
C ASP A 9 -7.90 -53.17 -17.40
N PHE A 10 -7.04 -52.16 -17.60
CA PHE A 10 -6.14 -51.67 -16.58
C PHE A 10 -6.90 -50.70 -15.68
N ASP A 11 -7.47 -51.26 -14.61
CA ASP A 11 -7.91 -50.54 -13.42
C ASP A 11 -6.73 -49.71 -12.83
N ARG A 12 -6.71 -48.46 -13.14
CA ARG A 12 -5.72 -47.49 -12.63
C ARG A 12 -6.30 -46.87 -11.36
N PRO A 13 -5.73 -47.13 -10.18
CA PRO A 13 -6.21 -46.45 -8.98
C PRO A 13 -6.01 -44.97 -9.11
N GLU A 14 -7.09 -44.21 -8.90
CA GLU A 14 -7.06 -42.74 -8.79
C GLU A 14 -6.04 -42.31 -7.75
N ARG A 15 -5.00 -41.66 -8.21
CA ARG A 15 -4.00 -41.05 -7.35
C ARG A 15 -4.65 -39.85 -6.68
N GLN A 16 -5.06 -39.98 -5.43
CA GLN A 16 -5.43 -38.88 -4.56
C GLN A 16 -4.26 -37.88 -4.50
N VAL A 17 -4.46 -36.74 -5.10
CA VAL A 17 -3.55 -35.57 -4.95
C VAL A 17 -3.80 -35.02 -3.54
N PRO A 18 -2.80 -35.01 -2.65
CA PRO A 18 -2.96 -34.37 -1.35
C PRO A 18 -3.27 -32.88 -1.58
N GLY A 19 -4.27 -32.38 -0.84
CA GLY A 19 -4.78 -31.03 -0.94
C GLY A 19 -3.65 -30.01 -0.89
N GLY A 20 -3.36 -29.40 -2.02
CA GLY A 20 -2.53 -28.22 -2.09
C GLY A 20 -3.22 -27.11 -1.32
N ASP A 21 -2.49 -26.50 -0.39
CA ASP A 21 -2.87 -25.27 0.29
C ASP A 21 -3.32 -24.26 -0.79
N VAL A 22 -4.62 -24.04 -0.87
CA VAL A 22 -5.18 -22.98 -1.72
C VAL A 22 -4.79 -21.67 -1.05
N PRO A 23 -3.98 -20.82 -1.68
CA PRO A 23 -3.65 -19.53 -1.08
C PRO A 23 -4.97 -18.81 -0.79
N ALA A 24 -5.08 -18.27 0.41
CA ALA A 24 -6.26 -17.56 0.86
C ALA A 24 -6.66 -16.52 -0.20
N ARG A 25 -7.87 -16.68 -0.75
CA ARG A 25 -8.41 -15.71 -1.72
C ARG A 25 -8.37 -14.33 -1.08
N ARG A 26 -7.89 -13.35 -1.85
CA ARG A 26 -8.00 -11.93 -1.49
C ARG A 26 -9.42 -11.65 -1.01
N PRO A 27 -9.60 -10.86 0.06
CA PRO A 27 -10.90 -10.28 0.32
C PRO A 27 -11.25 -9.38 -0.88
N GLU A 28 -12.23 -9.82 -1.66
CA GLU A 28 -12.80 -8.99 -2.71
C GLU A 28 -13.56 -7.83 -2.03
N PRO A 29 -13.50 -6.62 -2.58
CA PRO A 29 -14.32 -5.52 -2.08
C PRO A 29 -15.78 -5.98 -2.11
N PRO A 30 -16.60 -5.58 -1.12
CA PRO A 30 -17.99 -6.02 -1.05
C PRO A 30 -18.71 -5.68 -2.36
N GLU A 31 -19.35 -6.67 -2.96
CA GLU A 31 -20.04 -6.61 -4.27
C GLU A 31 -21.09 -5.49 -4.40
N SER A 32 -21.39 -4.78 -3.31
CA SER A 32 -22.41 -3.72 -3.24
C SER A 32 -21.92 -2.30 -3.47
N ARG A 33 -20.61 -2.08 -3.64
CA ARG A 33 -20.05 -0.73 -3.88
C ARG A 33 -19.09 -0.77 -5.06
N SER A 34 -19.11 0.31 -5.85
CA SER A 34 -18.07 0.52 -6.85
C SER A 34 -16.70 0.64 -6.15
N ARG A 35 -15.65 0.24 -6.85
CA ARG A 35 -14.28 0.37 -6.33
C ARG A 35 -13.95 1.81 -5.92
N GLU A 36 -14.46 2.76 -6.66
CA GLU A 36 -14.31 4.20 -6.41
C GLU A 36 -15.00 4.63 -5.11
N GLU A 37 -16.23 4.19 -4.85
CA GLU A 37 -16.94 4.43 -3.59
C GLU A 37 -16.23 3.81 -2.38
N TYR A 38 -15.62 2.66 -2.55
CA TYR A 38 -14.82 2.01 -1.49
C TYR A 38 -13.61 2.87 -1.11
N TYR A 39 -12.82 3.32 -2.09
CA TYR A 39 -11.65 4.14 -1.83
C TYR A 39 -12.02 5.55 -1.33
N GLU A 40 -13.11 6.11 -1.78
CA GLU A 40 -13.61 7.38 -1.25
C GLU A 40 -14.04 7.23 0.22
N ALA A 41 -14.67 6.12 0.59
CA ALA A 41 -15.01 5.82 1.99
C ALA A 41 -13.76 5.67 2.87
N LEU A 42 -12.69 5.06 2.36
CA LEU A 42 -11.41 4.99 3.06
C LEU A 42 -10.82 6.38 3.31
N ARG A 43 -10.85 7.24 2.29
CA ARG A 43 -10.36 8.62 2.38
C ARG A 43 -11.11 9.42 3.44
N VAL A 44 -12.45 9.36 3.43
CA VAL A 44 -13.30 10.07 4.40
C VAL A 44 -13.04 9.55 5.82
N ALA A 45 -12.92 8.24 6.00
CA ALA A 45 -12.62 7.64 7.30
C ALA A 45 -11.26 8.09 7.85
N SER A 46 -10.24 8.16 6.99
CA SER A 46 -8.89 8.63 7.38
C SER A 46 -8.90 10.10 7.77
N ALA A 47 -9.65 10.94 7.05
CA ALA A 47 -9.78 12.36 7.37
C ALA A 47 -10.52 12.59 8.71
N GLY A 48 -11.55 11.79 8.99
CA GLY A 48 -12.33 11.90 10.23
C GLY A 48 -11.54 11.51 11.48
N LYS A 49 -10.69 10.48 11.38
CA LYS A 49 -9.87 10.02 12.52
C LYS A 49 -8.81 11.05 12.89
N ALA A 50 -8.24 11.75 11.93
CA ALA A 50 -7.27 12.81 12.21
C ALA A 50 -7.86 14.01 12.98
N ALA A 51 -9.20 14.16 12.99
CA ALA A 51 -9.89 15.24 13.68
C ALA A 51 -10.34 14.85 15.12
N ASP A 52 -10.43 13.54 15.42
CA ASP A 52 -10.98 13.05 16.70
C ASP A 52 -9.91 12.64 17.74
N ASP A 53 -8.63 12.52 17.33
CA ASP A 53 -7.52 12.34 18.26
C ASP A 53 -7.14 13.67 18.93
N GLY A 54 -8.16 14.35 19.49
CA GLY A 54 -8.03 15.57 20.23
C GLY A 54 -7.21 15.37 21.49
N ALA A 55 -6.04 15.95 21.50
CA ALA A 55 -5.37 16.64 22.60
C ALA A 55 -5.34 15.91 23.94
N GLU A 56 -4.54 14.87 24.07
CA GLU A 56 -3.67 14.80 25.23
C GLU A 56 -2.30 15.32 24.81
N ALA A 57 -1.87 16.40 25.48
CA ALA A 57 -0.56 17.01 25.29
C ALA A 57 0.53 16.05 25.80
N VAL A 58 0.88 15.08 25.00
CA VAL A 58 2.18 14.45 25.02
C VAL A 58 3.07 15.34 24.16
N ASP A 59 4.25 15.70 24.66
CA ASP A 59 5.28 16.47 23.97
C ASP A 59 5.13 16.29 22.46
N ALA A 60 4.75 17.35 21.76
CA ALA A 60 4.63 17.33 20.31
C ALA A 60 6.03 17.03 19.79
N GLU A 61 6.30 15.75 19.53
CA GLU A 61 7.52 15.35 18.83
C GLU A 61 7.58 16.19 17.57
N ARG A 62 8.62 17.01 17.47
CA ARG A 62 8.79 17.96 16.37
C ARG A 62 8.67 17.20 15.08
N SER A 63 7.66 17.54 14.29
CA SER A 63 7.51 17.00 12.93
C SER A 63 8.73 17.36 12.10
N GLY A 64 9.18 16.47 11.24
CA GLY A 64 10.23 16.80 10.26
C GLY A 64 9.93 18.07 9.46
N TRP A 65 8.66 18.44 9.27
CA TRP A 65 8.23 19.70 8.65
C TRP A 65 8.69 20.96 9.39
N ASP A 66 8.96 20.89 10.68
CA ASP A 66 9.45 22.04 11.46
C ASP A 66 10.84 22.50 11.05
N SER A 67 11.56 21.68 10.28
CA SER A 67 12.86 22.03 9.69
C SER A 67 12.76 22.77 8.36
N VAL A 68 11.55 22.94 7.82
CA VAL A 68 11.27 23.56 6.51
C VAL A 68 10.49 24.85 6.72
N ASP A 69 10.88 25.91 6.02
CA ASP A 69 10.17 27.19 6.08
C ASP A 69 8.70 27.02 5.65
N ALA A 70 7.81 27.70 6.37
CA ALA A 70 6.36 27.56 6.15
C ALA A 70 5.90 27.96 4.73
N GLU A 71 6.65 28.85 4.07
CA GLU A 71 6.35 29.29 2.71
C GLU A 71 6.75 28.25 1.65
N ASP A 72 7.70 27.39 1.98
CA ASP A 72 8.25 26.40 1.05
C ASP A 72 7.58 25.03 1.14
N ARG A 73 6.85 24.74 2.20
CA ARG A 73 6.22 23.44 2.43
C ARG A 73 4.72 23.45 2.13
N PRO A 74 4.11 22.27 1.81
CA PRO A 74 2.66 22.16 1.81
C PRO A 74 2.13 22.40 3.23
N LYS A 75 0.96 23.02 3.33
CA LYS A 75 0.28 23.15 4.62
C LYS A 75 -0.17 21.77 5.09
N THR A 76 0.12 21.46 6.35
CA THR A 76 -0.17 20.13 6.91
C THR A 76 -1.66 19.79 6.87
N GLU A 77 -2.52 20.80 7.06
CA GLU A 77 -3.97 20.66 6.95
C GLU A 77 -4.47 20.36 5.54
N ASP A 78 -3.73 20.78 4.51
CA ASP A 78 -4.08 20.55 3.10
C ASP A 78 -3.57 19.18 2.60
N ILE A 79 -2.76 18.45 3.39
CA ILE A 79 -2.26 17.14 2.99
C ILE A 79 -3.40 16.13 2.93
N HIS A 80 -3.59 15.55 1.74
CA HIS A 80 -4.68 14.64 1.44
C HIS A 80 -4.27 13.59 0.39
N VAL A 81 -5.04 12.52 0.31
CA VAL A 81 -4.95 11.51 -0.75
C VAL A 81 -6.24 11.47 -1.54
N THR A 82 -6.15 11.47 -2.88
CA THR A 82 -7.32 11.32 -3.75
C THR A 82 -7.65 9.85 -4.01
N PRO A 83 -8.86 9.50 -4.47
CA PRO A 83 -9.23 8.13 -4.82
C PRO A 83 -8.28 7.52 -5.86
N GLU A 84 -7.87 8.30 -6.88
CA GLU A 84 -6.93 7.85 -7.90
C GLU A 84 -5.56 7.53 -7.30
N ARG A 85 -5.08 8.36 -6.37
CA ARG A 85 -3.80 8.14 -5.69
C ARG A 85 -3.89 6.99 -4.69
N THR A 86 -5.03 6.79 -4.06
CA THR A 86 -5.29 5.60 -3.25
C THR A 86 -5.18 4.33 -4.09
N THR A 87 -5.85 4.27 -5.25
CA THR A 87 -5.74 3.16 -6.19
C THR A 87 -4.30 2.96 -6.67
N HIS A 88 -3.61 4.05 -7.03
CA HIS A 88 -2.21 4.01 -7.43
C HIS A 88 -1.33 3.39 -6.33
N ILE A 89 -1.42 3.86 -5.10
CA ILE A 89 -0.61 3.36 -3.99
C ILE A 89 -0.89 1.87 -3.74
N LEU A 90 -2.15 1.47 -3.71
CA LEU A 90 -2.55 0.12 -3.35
C LEU A 90 -2.38 -0.87 -4.49
N ASP A 91 -2.90 -0.57 -5.66
CA ASP A 91 -3.03 -1.52 -6.77
C ASP A 91 -2.03 -1.28 -7.91
N GLY A 92 -1.50 -0.06 -8.00
CA GLY A 92 -0.64 0.35 -9.10
C GLY A 92 -1.39 0.74 -10.36
N GLU A 93 -0.61 1.14 -11.38
CA GLU A 93 -1.10 1.59 -12.68
C GLU A 93 -0.52 0.73 -13.81
N PRO A 94 -1.21 0.62 -14.95
CA PRO A 94 -0.61 0.10 -16.16
C PRO A 94 0.65 0.91 -16.52
N GLY A 95 1.82 0.24 -16.57
CA GLY A 95 3.11 0.91 -16.77
C GLY A 95 4.00 0.94 -15.52
N GLY A 96 3.54 0.37 -14.39
CA GLY A 96 4.38 -0.02 -13.26
C GLY A 96 4.55 1.01 -12.15
N GLY A 97 3.74 2.05 -12.07
CA GLY A 97 3.68 2.96 -10.91
C GLY A 97 2.87 2.39 -9.75
N GLY A 98 3.25 2.63 -8.49
CA GLY A 98 2.50 2.20 -7.30
C GLY A 98 2.42 0.69 -7.11
N GLY A 99 1.30 0.22 -6.52
CA GLY A 99 1.04 -1.21 -6.34
C GLY A 99 1.74 -1.83 -5.15
N HIS A 100 1.59 -1.21 -3.99
CA HIS A 100 2.30 -1.60 -2.77
C HIS A 100 1.43 -2.35 -1.75
N ARG A 101 0.16 -2.65 -2.07
CA ARG A 101 -0.66 -3.55 -1.26
C ARG A 101 -0.03 -4.95 -1.23
N HIS A 102 -0.15 -5.64 -0.09
CA HIS A 102 0.31 -7.02 0.00
C HIS A 102 -0.36 -7.91 -1.04
N GLY A 103 0.43 -8.74 -1.72
CA GLY A 103 -0.04 -9.71 -2.71
C GLY A 103 -0.27 -9.15 -4.11
N THR A 104 0.20 -7.95 -4.44
CA THR A 104 0.19 -7.45 -5.82
C THR A 104 1.15 -8.22 -6.72
N GLY A 105 2.28 -8.68 -6.16
CA GLY A 105 3.30 -9.45 -6.89
C GLY A 105 4.02 -8.66 -7.99
N ILE A 106 3.91 -7.32 -7.98
CA ILE A 106 4.51 -6.50 -9.05
C ILE A 106 6.04 -6.56 -8.96
N PRO A 107 6.73 -6.96 -10.04
CA PRO A 107 8.18 -7.13 -10.02
C PRO A 107 8.94 -5.87 -9.57
N GLY A 108 9.91 -6.05 -8.68
CA GLY A 108 10.78 -4.99 -8.18
C GLY A 108 10.13 -4.01 -7.20
N LYS A 109 8.86 -4.20 -6.85
CA LYS A 109 8.16 -3.38 -5.84
C LYS A 109 8.30 -3.97 -4.44
N THR A 110 8.09 -3.10 -3.45
CA THR A 110 7.88 -3.51 -2.06
C THR A 110 6.39 -3.50 -1.75
N GLU A 111 5.94 -4.40 -0.89
CA GLU A 111 4.56 -4.48 -0.45
C GLU A 111 4.46 -4.27 1.04
N PHE A 112 3.42 -3.56 1.49
CA PHE A 112 3.12 -3.40 2.90
C PHE A 112 2.89 -4.76 3.59
N PRO A 113 3.09 -4.85 4.91
CA PRO A 113 2.89 -6.09 5.64
C PRO A 113 1.49 -6.69 5.41
N VAL A 114 1.41 -8.03 5.37
CA VAL A 114 0.13 -8.77 5.20
C VAL A 114 -0.91 -8.44 6.28
N SER A 115 -0.47 -8.01 7.45
CA SER A 115 -1.33 -7.59 8.56
C SER A 115 -1.97 -6.21 8.38
N TRP A 116 -1.55 -5.46 7.36
CA TRP A 116 -2.07 -4.12 7.09
C TRP A 116 -3.15 -4.21 6.01
N ASP A 117 -4.38 -3.87 6.38
CA ASP A 117 -5.47 -3.67 5.43
C ASP A 117 -5.32 -2.33 4.68
N ASP A 118 -6.15 -2.12 3.67
CA ASP A 118 -6.12 -0.92 2.84
C ASP A 118 -6.30 0.36 3.67
N LYS A 119 -7.18 0.31 4.66
CA LYS A 119 -7.42 1.45 5.56
C LYS A 119 -6.18 1.78 6.37
N LYS A 120 -5.55 0.78 6.99
CA LYS A 120 -4.31 0.95 7.76
C LYS A 120 -3.19 1.52 6.90
N ILE A 121 -3.04 1.03 5.68
CA ILE A 121 -2.04 1.54 4.74
C ILE A 121 -2.27 3.03 4.48
N ILE A 122 -3.48 3.42 4.10
CA ILE A 122 -3.79 4.80 3.73
C ILE A 122 -3.73 5.74 4.93
N ASP A 123 -4.25 5.33 6.09
CA ASP A 123 -4.12 6.11 7.34
C ASP A 123 -2.65 6.36 7.69
N THR A 124 -1.81 5.34 7.58
CA THR A 124 -0.38 5.44 7.85
C THR A 124 0.31 6.38 6.86
N VAL A 125 -0.01 6.27 5.58
CA VAL A 125 0.54 7.14 4.53
C VAL A 125 0.19 8.61 4.79
N VAL A 126 -1.06 8.91 5.15
CA VAL A 126 -1.51 10.26 5.48
C VAL A 126 -0.83 10.75 6.77
N ASP A 127 -0.72 9.90 7.78
CA ASP A 127 -0.07 10.25 9.04
C ASP A 127 1.41 10.59 8.84
N VAL A 128 2.16 9.76 8.12
CA VAL A 128 3.57 10.03 7.80
C VAL A 128 3.72 11.29 6.95
N ALA A 129 2.81 11.53 6.00
CA ALA A 129 2.83 12.74 5.19
C ALA A 129 2.65 14.01 6.03
N ARG A 130 1.77 13.97 7.03
CA ARG A 130 1.49 15.12 7.92
C ARG A 130 2.53 15.28 9.02
N ARG A 131 3.08 14.19 9.53
CA ARG A 131 4.02 14.15 10.66
C ARG A 131 5.24 13.27 10.34
N PRO A 132 6.07 13.68 9.37
CA PRO A 132 7.29 12.94 9.05
C PRO A 132 8.28 12.99 10.22
N ASP A 133 8.98 11.87 10.45
CA ASP A 133 9.97 11.76 11.52
C ASP A 133 11.33 12.38 11.13
N LEU A 134 11.58 12.48 9.82
CA LEU A 134 12.83 13.00 9.27
C LEU A 134 12.57 14.30 8.48
N PRO A 135 13.59 15.20 8.38
CA PRO A 135 13.50 16.38 7.54
C PRO A 135 13.09 16.03 6.10
N PRO A 136 12.01 16.66 5.59
CA PRO A 136 11.59 16.51 4.21
C PRO A 136 12.67 16.91 3.21
N LYS A 137 12.71 16.19 2.08
CA LYS A 137 13.63 16.51 0.98
C LYS A 137 12.84 17.00 -0.22
N HIS A 138 13.10 18.24 -0.61
CA HIS A 138 12.52 18.81 -1.81
C HIS A 138 13.16 18.21 -3.08
N GLN A 139 12.32 17.84 -4.05
CA GLN A 139 12.72 17.39 -5.38
C GLN A 139 12.42 18.51 -6.38
N GLU A 140 13.42 19.34 -6.68
CA GLU A 140 13.29 20.48 -7.59
C GLU A 140 12.76 20.12 -8.98
N SER A 141 13.10 18.92 -9.48
CA SER A 141 12.73 18.47 -10.83
C SER A 141 11.22 18.34 -11.05
N ASN A 142 10.44 18.18 -9.99
CA ASN A 142 8.98 17.93 -10.07
C ASN A 142 8.18 18.69 -9.00
N ASP A 143 8.84 19.56 -8.26
CA ASP A 143 8.28 20.38 -7.17
C ASP A 143 7.50 19.55 -6.14
N ARG A 144 8.13 18.46 -5.67
CA ARG A 144 7.54 17.54 -4.68
C ARG A 144 8.46 17.35 -3.50
N TRP A 145 7.89 16.93 -2.40
CA TRP A 145 8.59 16.63 -1.16
C TRP A 145 8.60 15.12 -0.93
N VAL A 146 9.77 14.56 -0.63
CA VAL A 146 9.91 13.20 -0.13
C VAL A 146 10.01 13.26 1.38
N VAL A 147 9.06 12.66 2.05
CA VAL A 147 8.99 12.56 3.51
C VAL A 147 9.09 11.12 3.96
N ARG A 148 9.52 10.90 5.19
CA ARG A 148 9.72 9.56 5.78
C ARG A 148 9.26 9.54 7.22
N GLY A 149 8.69 8.43 7.62
CA GLY A 149 8.33 8.16 9.00
C GLY A 149 8.17 6.67 9.24
N THR A 150 8.31 6.26 10.49
CA THR A 150 8.17 4.87 10.93
C THR A 150 6.89 4.73 11.73
N ARG A 151 6.05 3.77 11.35
CA ARG A 151 4.82 3.41 12.06
C ARG A 151 4.74 1.90 12.19
N ASP A 152 4.49 1.42 13.41
CA ASP A 152 4.48 -0.01 13.73
C ASP A 152 5.73 -0.74 13.17
N ASP A 153 6.90 -0.16 13.40
CA ASP A 153 8.23 -0.63 12.93
C ASP A 153 8.41 -0.66 11.39
N VAL A 154 7.46 -0.15 10.63
CA VAL A 154 7.55 -0.05 9.17
C VAL A 154 7.93 1.37 8.77
N GLU A 155 9.11 1.55 8.14
CA GLU A 155 9.47 2.83 7.53
C GLU A 155 8.72 3.01 6.22
N VAL A 156 7.98 4.12 6.13
CA VAL A 156 7.17 4.49 4.98
C VAL A 156 7.74 5.76 4.34
N VAL A 157 7.89 5.71 3.03
CA VAL A 157 8.26 6.85 2.21
C VAL A 157 7.02 7.38 1.53
N VAL A 158 6.79 8.69 1.61
CA VAL A 158 5.65 9.36 0.97
C VAL A 158 6.15 10.50 0.10
N VAL A 159 5.59 10.67 -1.07
CA VAL A 159 5.84 11.82 -1.95
C VAL A 159 4.62 12.73 -1.92
N VAL A 160 4.83 13.97 -1.51
CA VAL A 160 3.77 14.99 -1.36
C VAL A 160 4.03 16.12 -2.35
N ALA A 161 3.02 16.52 -3.10
CA ALA A 161 3.07 17.67 -4.00
C ALA A 161 2.91 18.98 -3.20
N ARG A 162 3.28 20.10 -3.80
CA ARG A 162 3.25 21.42 -3.12
C ARG A 162 1.84 21.84 -2.67
N ASP A 163 0.80 21.36 -3.35
CA ASP A 163 -0.60 21.58 -2.99
C ASP A 163 -1.12 20.67 -1.87
N GLY A 164 -0.26 19.81 -1.31
CA GLY A 164 -0.63 18.84 -0.27
C GLY A 164 -1.12 17.50 -0.80
N GLN A 165 -1.29 17.31 -2.13
CA GLN A 165 -1.70 16.00 -2.64
C GLN A 165 -0.59 14.96 -2.43
N ILE A 166 -0.94 13.83 -1.82
CA ILE A 166 -0.07 12.65 -1.78
C ILE A 166 0.00 12.03 -3.17
N TRP A 167 1.21 12.01 -3.74
CA TRP A 167 1.43 11.50 -5.09
C TRP A 167 1.61 10.00 -5.15
N THR A 168 2.44 9.46 -4.25
CA THR A 168 2.72 8.02 -4.12
C THR A 168 3.34 7.72 -2.77
N SER A 169 3.35 6.43 -2.39
CA SER A 169 3.97 5.96 -1.16
C SER A 169 4.39 4.49 -1.30
N TRP A 170 5.42 4.09 -0.54
CA TRP A 170 5.87 2.70 -0.46
C TRP A 170 6.56 2.42 0.88
N PRO A 171 6.54 1.18 1.38
CA PRO A 171 7.34 0.79 2.53
C PRO A 171 8.78 0.50 2.10
N THR A 172 9.76 0.76 2.99
CA THR A 172 11.15 0.42 2.70
C THR A 172 11.39 -1.09 2.79
N PRO A 173 12.28 -1.66 1.95
CA PRO A 173 12.43 -3.11 1.82
C PRO A 173 12.97 -3.80 3.07
N ASP A 174 13.60 -3.05 3.98
CA ASP A 174 14.26 -3.60 5.17
C ASP A 174 13.36 -3.55 6.41
N SER A 175 12.14 -3.04 6.29
CA SER A 175 11.17 -2.97 7.38
C SER A 175 10.53 -4.34 7.66
N PRO A 176 10.21 -4.65 8.94
CA PRO A 176 9.58 -5.90 9.32
C PRO A 176 8.27 -6.16 8.58
N GLY A 177 8.09 -7.38 8.07
CA GLY A 177 6.87 -7.81 7.39
C GLY A 177 6.67 -7.26 5.97
N VAL A 178 7.55 -6.38 5.51
CA VAL A 178 7.54 -5.87 4.13
C VAL A 178 8.04 -6.96 3.17
N VAL A 179 7.30 -7.16 2.09
CA VAL A 179 7.69 -8.10 1.03
C VAL A 179 8.39 -7.32 -0.08
N LYS A 180 9.52 -7.84 -0.52
CA LYS A 180 10.26 -7.32 -1.67
C LYS A 180 10.12 -8.27 -2.83
N ASN A 181 9.39 -7.86 -3.86
CA ASN A 181 9.22 -8.66 -5.06
C ASN A 181 10.50 -8.70 -5.88
N PRO A 182 10.90 -9.87 -6.39
CA PRO A 182 12.03 -9.96 -7.30
C PRO A 182 11.84 -9.05 -8.50
N LYS A 183 12.93 -8.49 -9.00
CA LYS A 183 12.91 -7.86 -10.32
C LYS A 183 12.81 -8.97 -11.37
N GLU A 184 12.06 -8.74 -12.43
CA GLU A 184 12.14 -9.63 -13.58
C GLU A 184 13.59 -9.67 -14.10
N PRO A 185 14.04 -10.85 -14.55
CA PRO A 185 15.40 -11.02 -15.07
C PRO A 185 15.63 -10.23 -16.35
#